data_142bd784a6bebbe0cd597797a7ac3773
#
_entry.id   142bd784a6bebbe0cd597797a7ac3773
#
_cell.length_a   1.000
_cell.length_b   1.000
_cell.length_c   1.000
_cell.angle_alpha   90.00
_cell.angle_beta   90.00
_cell.angle_gamma   90.00
#
_symmetry.space_group_name_H-M   'P 1'
#
loop_
_entity.id
_entity.type
_entity.pdbx_description
1 polymer ?
#
loop_
_entity_poly.entity_id
_entity_poly.type
_entity_poly.pdbx_seq_one_letter_code
_entity_poly.pdbx_strand_id
1 'polypeptide(L)'
;SRRMTEHMRKGLGVKSPYGDHLWLDIRHLGEKHITTNLREVYEIATNFLGVDPIHQPIPVRPTQHYSMGGVRTNKDGAAYGLKGLYAAGEAACWDMHGFNRLGGNSLSETIVAGRIVGAKIVEFLQGHESVFSTAAMRDAESQVKSRIAALFRGGKENCFTLRNAM
;
A
#
# COMPACT_ATOMS: atom_id res chain seq x y z
N SER A 1 -3.75 -11.33 12.62
CA SER A 1 -3.72 -11.81 11.20
C SER A 1 -3.29 -13.27 11.09
N ARG A 2 -2.13 -13.72 11.65
CA ARG A 2 -1.62 -15.10 11.51
C ARG A 2 -2.65 -16.16 11.87
N ARG A 3 -3.24 -16.11 13.07
CA ARG A 3 -4.28 -17.06 13.50
C ARG A 3 -5.52 -17.05 12.61
N MET A 4 -5.94 -15.87 12.14
CA MET A 4 -7.06 -15.77 11.20
C MET A 4 -6.74 -16.49 9.89
N THR A 5 -5.55 -16.29 9.34
CA THR A 5 -5.10 -16.97 8.12
C THR A 5 -5.04 -18.47 8.31
N GLU A 6 -4.51 -18.96 9.43
CA GLU A 6 -4.48 -20.39 9.77
C GLU A 6 -5.89 -20.98 9.87
N HIS A 7 -6.81 -20.24 10.49
CA HIS A 7 -8.19 -20.65 10.64
C HIS A 7 -8.88 -20.78 9.28
N MET A 8 -8.69 -19.79 8.41
CA MET A 8 -9.22 -19.81 7.04
C MET A 8 -8.61 -20.95 6.21
N ARG A 9 -7.28 -21.19 6.31
CA ARG A 9 -6.61 -22.30 5.61
C ARG A 9 -7.10 -23.68 6.06
N LYS A 10 -7.56 -23.82 7.29
CA LYS A 10 -8.21 -25.05 7.80
C LYS A 10 -9.66 -25.21 7.34
N GLY A 11 -10.15 -24.31 6.48
CA GLY A 11 -11.53 -24.36 5.98
C GLY A 11 -12.59 -23.93 7.00
N LEU A 12 -12.18 -23.30 8.10
CA LEU A 12 -13.06 -22.83 9.17
C LEU A 12 -13.58 -21.40 8.94
N GLY A 13 -13.24 -20.80 7.80
CA GLY A 13 -13.77 -19.51 7.39
C GLY A 13 -15.18 -19.62 6.85
N VAL A 14 -15.92 -18.52 6.93
CA VAL A 14 -17.25 -18.39 6.31
C VAL A 14 -17.09 -18.20 4.82
N LYS A 15 -17.74 -19.04 4.03
CA LYS A 15 -17.69 -18.98 2.56
C LYS A 15 -18.57 -17.85 2.02
N SER A 16 -18.08 -17.12 1.04
CA SER A 16 -18.88 -16.15 0.29
C SER A 16 -18.43 -16.08 -1.17
N PRO A 17 -19.25 -15.50 -2.09
CA PRO A 17 -18.85 -15.28 -3.47
C PRO A 17 -17.59 -14.40 -3.63
N TYR A 18 -17.28 -13.60 -2.61
CA TYR A 18 -16.14 -12.68 -2.57
C TYR A 18 -14.91 -13.26 -1.85
N GLY A 19 -14.96 -14.55 -1.50
CA GLY A 19 -13.92 -15.27 -0.78
C GLY A 19 -14.25 -15.49 0.70
N ASP A 20 -13.42 -16.31 1.33
CA ASP A 20 -13.59 -16.68 2.73
C ASP A 20 -13.34 -15.48 3.65
N HIS A 21 -14.10 -15.38 4.73
CA HIS A 21 -13.96 -14.36 5.76
C HIS A 21 -14.19 -14.93 7.15
N LEU A 22 -13.95 -14.12 8.16
CA LEU A 22 -14.28 -14.37 9.57
C LEU A 22 -15.17 -13.23 10.06
N TRP A 23 -15.89 -13.48 11.14
CA TRP A 23 -16.72 -12.45 11.76
C TRP A 23 -15.95 -11.69 12.83
N LEU A 24 -15.91 -10.36 12.72
CA LEU A 24 -15.49 -9.45 13.78
C LEU A 24 -16.73 -8.96 14.52
N ASP A 25 -16.90 -9.40 15.75
CA ASP A 25 -18.01 -8.99 16.61
C ASP A 25 -17.56 -7.95 17.63
N ILE A 26 -18.02 -6.70 17.44
CA ILE A 26 -17.76 -5.57 18.32
C ILE A 26 -19.00 -5.09 19.06
N ARG A 27 -20.14 -5.79 18.93
CA ARG A 27 -21.43 -5.41 19.53
C ARG A 27 -21.36 -5.27 21.06
N HIS A 28 -20.49 -6.05 21.69
CA HIS A 28 -20.27 -6.01 23.15
C HIS A 28 -19.72 -4.66 23.66
N LEU A 29 -19.19 -3.82 22.78
CA LEU A 29 -18.68 -2.49 23.13
C LEU A 29 -19.80 -1.46 23.33
N GLY A 30 -21.00 -1.74 22.79
CA GLY A 30 -22.16 -0.86 22.84
C GLY A 30 -22.12 0.30 21.84
N GLU A 31 -23.31 0.79 21.50
CA GLU A 31 -23.52 1.81 20.48
C GLU A 31 -22.67 3.07 20.70
N LYS A 32 -22.69 3.62 21.93
CA LYS A 32 -21.94 4.85 22.26
C LYS A 32 -20.45 4.69 21.99
N HIS A 33 -19.85 3.56 22.34
CA HIS A 33 -18.43 3.32 22.11
C HIS A 33 -18.13 3.19 20.62
N ILE A 34 -18.94 2.43 19.88
CA ILE A 34 -18.77 2.19 18.46
C ILE A 34 -18.87 3.51 17.68
N THR A 35 -19.90 4.32 17.93
CA THR A 35 -20.13 5.57 17.20
C THR A 35 -19.15 6.69 17.56
N THR A 36 -18.58 6.68 18.78
CA THR A 36 -17.66 7.72 19.24
C THR A 36 -16.20 7.35 18.98
N ASN A 37 -15.77 6.16 19.38
CA ASN A 37 -14.36 5.77 19.38
C ASN A 37 -13.97 4.94 18.15
N LEU A 38 -14.94 4.30 17.50
CA LEU A 38 -14.73 3.46 16.29
C LEU A 38 -15.53 4.00 15.09
N ARG A 39 -15.71 5.31 15.03
CA ARG A 39 -16.53 5.98 14.02
C ARG A 39 -16.14 5.58 12.60
N GLU A 40 -14.86 5.54 12.28
CA GLU A 40 -14.38 5.15 10.95
C GLU A 40 -14.78 3.69 10.61
N VAL A 41 -14.67 2.79 11.60
CA VAL A 41 -15.08 1.39 11.42
C VAL A 41 -16.58 1.30 11.18
N TYR A 42 -17.37 2.08 11.93
CA TYR A 42 -18.81 2.17 11.75
C TYR A 42 -19.16 2.68 10.34
N GLU A 43 -18.58 3.80 9.92
CA GLU A 43 -18.83 4.40 8.60
C GLU A 43 -18.41 3.48 7.44
N ILE A 44 -17.26 2.81 7.55
CA ILE A 44 -16.81 1.86 6.53
C ILE A 44 -17.75 0.65 6.45
N ALA A 45 -18.14 0.08 7.58
CA ALA A 45 -19.03 -1.06 7.61
C ALA A 45 -20.41 -0.75 7.03
N THR A 46 -20.98 0.40 7.39
CA THR A 46 -22.31 0.82 6.90
C THR A 46 -22.29 1.25 5.44
N ASN A 47 -21.33 2.07 5.02
CA ASN A 47 -21.33 2.65 3.69
C ASN A 47 -20.86 1.68 2.60
N PHE A 48 -19.92 0.80 2.89
CA PHE A 48 -19.34 -0.10 1.89
C PHE A 48 -19.85 -1.53 1.96
N LEU A 49 -20.23 -2.01 3.15
CA LEU A 49 -20.70 -3.37 3.32
C LEU A 49 -22.22 -3.46 3.58
N GLY A 50 -22.88 -2.33 3.86
CA GLY A 50 -24.28 -2.33 4.27
C GLY A 50 -24.53 -3.02 5.61
N VAL A 51 -23.51 -3.14 6.47
CA VAL A 51 -23.56 -3.82 7.77
C VAL A 51 -23.59 -2.78 8.88
N ASP A 52 -24.58 -2.89 9.78
CA ASP A 52 -24.61 -2.09 10.99
C ASP A 52 -23.84 -2.80 12.12
N PRO A 53 -22.62 -2.37 12.46
CA PRO A 53 -21.79 -3.04 13.46
C PRO A 53 -22.30 -2.93 14.91
N ILE A 54 -23.33 -2.12 15.15
CA ILE A 54 -24.03 -2.08 16.44
C ILE A 54 -24.84 -3.36 16.64
N HIS A 55 -25.42 -3.87 15.56
CA HIS A 55 -26.35 -5.00 15.59
C HIS A 55 -25.82 -6.27 14.91
N GLN A 56 -24.84 -6.14 14.03
CA GLN A 56 -24.35 -7.24 13.19
C GLN A 56 -22.82 -7.36 13.25
N PRO A 57 -22.24 -8.55 13.17
CA PRO A 57 -20.80 -8.71 13.04
C PRO A 57 -20.31 -8.30 11.64
N ILE A 58 -19.10 -7.79 11.59
CA ILE A 58 -18.44 -7.31 10.36
C ILE A 58 -17.69 -8.47 9.70
N PRO A 59 -17.86 -8.74 8.38
CA PRO A 59 -17.02 -9.70 7.68
C PRO A 59 -15.60 -9.12 7.49
N VAL A 60 -14.59 -9.83 7.99
CA VAL A 60 -13.20 -9.42 7.91
C VAL A 60 -12.31 -10.54 7.40
N ARG A 61 -11.23 -10.17 6.71
CA ARG A 61 -10.18 -11.12 6.31
C ARG A 61 -8.81 -10.44 6.37
N PRO A 62 -7.75 -11.20 6.68
CA PRO A 62 -6.40 -10.67 6.57
C PRO A 62 -6.10 -10.28 5.13
N THR A 63 -5.63 -9.05 4.93
CA THR A 63 -5.25 -8.54 3.62
C THR A 63 -3.94 -7.79 3.77
N GLN A 64 -3.09 -7.85 2.75
CA GLN A 64 -1.89 -7.03 2.71
C GLN A 64 -2.30 -5.57 2.63
N HIS A 65 -1.70 -4.73 3.45
CA HIS A 65 -2.00 -3.32 3.57
C HIS A 65 -0.83 -2.44 3.12
N TYR A 66 0.38 -2.74 3.55
CA TYR A 66 1.57 -1.92 3.37
C TYR A 66 2.72 -2.78 2.85
N SER A 67 3.44 -2.29 1.84
CA SER A 67 4.65 -2.95 1.32
C SER A 67 5.88 -2.35 1.98
N MET A 68 6.58 -3.17 2.77
CA MET A 68 7.85 -2.77 3.37
C MET A 68 8.96 -2.85 2.33
N GLY A 69 9.85 -1.86 2.34
CA GLY A 69 10.95 -1.75 1.39
C GLY A 69 10.88 -0.45 0.60
N GLY A 70 11.17 -0.52 -0.70
CA GLY A 70 11.21 0.64 -1.59
C GLY A 70 12.63 1.05 -1.95
N VAL A 71 12.78 2.28 -2.44
CA VAL A 71 14.09 2.86 -2.77
C VAL A 71 14.86 3.11 -1.49
N ARG A 72 16.01 2.46 -1.33
CA ARG A 72 16.87 2.70 -0.17
C ARG A 72 17.47 4.08 -0.23
N THR A 73 17.19 4.89 0.79
CA THR A 73 17.58 6.30 0.87
C THR A 73 18.37 6.62 2.12
N ASN A 74 19.14 7.69 2.07
CA ASN A 74 19.73 8.30 3.25
C ASN A 74 18.69 9.14 4.02
N LYS A 75 19.12 9.79 5.11
CA LYS A 75 18.27 10.66 5.93
C LYS A 75 17.65 11.87 5.20
N ASP A 76 18.17 12.23 4.05
CA ASP A 76 17.70 13.33 3.21
C ASP A 76 16.77 12.85 2.07
N GLY A 77 16.46 11.54 2.05
CA GLY A 77 15.65 10.91 1.03
C GLY A 77 16.33 10.66 -0.30
N ALA A 78 17.63 10.93 -0.41
CA ALA A 78 18.40 10.66 -1.62
C ALA A 78 18.76 9.17 -1.71
N ALA A 79 18.54 8.58 -2.89
CA ALA A 79 18.85 7.18 -3.14
C ALA A 79 20.36 6.91 -3.13
N TYR A 80 20.76 5.79 -2.55
CA TYR A 80 22.14 5.34 -2.62
C TYR A 80 22.47 4.90 -4.05
N GLY A 81 23.61 5.35 -4.55
CA GLY A 81 24.14 4.95 -5.84
C GLY A 81 23.49 5.61 -7.06
N LEU A 82 22.45 6.41 -6.90
CA LEU A 82 21.76 7.11 -7.99
C LEU A 82 21.59 8.60 -7.65
N LYS A 83 22.40 9.45 -8.31
CA LYS A 83 22.34 10.90 -8.13
C LYS A 83 21.06 11.46 -8.76
N GLY A 84 20.35 12.31 -8.03
CA GLY A 84 19.12 12.94 -8.50
C GLY A 84 17.84 12.10 -8.32
N LEU A 85 17.95 10.89 -7.79
CA LEU A 85 16.80 10.08 -7.39
C LEU A 85 16.50 10.29 -5.91
N TYR A 86 15.25 10.60 -5.59
CA TYR A 86 14.74 10.79 -4.23
C TYR A 86 13.48 9.96 -4.03
N ALA A 87 13.25 9.53 -2.79
CA ALA A 87 12.01 8.87 -2.42
C ALA A 87 11.60 9.23 -0.98
N ALA A 88 10.29 9.26 -0.72
CA ALA A 88 9.69 9.54 0.58
C ALA A 88 8.47 8.66 0.83
N GLY A 89 8.11 8.45 2.09
CA GLY A 89 6.96 7.64 2.49
C GLY A 89 7.12 6.17 2.13
N GLU A 90 6.05 5.50 1.80
CA GLU A 90 6.05 4.05 1.50
C GLU A 90 6.97 3.66 0.32
N ALA A 91 7.22 4.58 -0.61
CA ALA A 91 8.15 4.35 -1.73
C ALA A 91 9.62 4.33 -1.31
N ALA A 92 9.94 4.82 -0.10
CA ALA A 92 11.30 4.90 0.43
C ALA A 92 11.57 3.82 1.48
N CYS A 93 12.81 3.36 1.51
CA CYS A 93 13.32 2.52 2.59
C CYS A 93 14.37 3.31 3.38
N TRP A 94 13.97 3.83 4.53
CA TRP A 94 14.85 4.59 5.43
C TRP A 94 15.50 3.70 6.51
N ASP A 95 15.32 2.39 6.42
CA ASP A 95 15.68 1.40 7.45
C ASP A 95 14.99 1.64 8.83
N MET A 96 13.95 2.49 8.87
CA MET A 96 13.31 2.94 10.11
C MET A 96 12.27 1.94 10.66
N HIS A 97 11.57 1.25 9.78
CA HIS A 97 10.45 0.39 10.16
C HIS A 97 10.80 -1.09 10.26
N GLY A 98 11.98 -1.50 9.85
CA GLY A 98 12.33 -2.91 9.72
C GLY A 98 11.40 -3.64 8.75
N PHE A 99 10.94 -4.83 9.12
CA PHE A 99 10.07 -5.60 8.25
C PHE A 99 8.57 -5.34 8.48
N ASN A 100 8.21 -4.60 9.53
CA ASN A 100 6.83 -4.25 9.82
C ASN A 100 6.72 -2.88 10.52
N ARG A 101 6.01 -1.98 9.89
CA ARG A 101 5.77 -0.62 10.38
C ARG A 101 4.79 -0.61 11.56
N LEU A 102 5.02 0.23 12.56
CA LEU A 102 4.06 0.50 13.62
C LEU A 102 2.83 1.22 13.09
N GLY A 103 1.67 0.90 13.64
CA GLY A 103 0.40 1.52 13.28
C GLY A 103 0.45 3.05 13.41
N GLY A 104 -0.12 3.77 12.45
CA GLY A 104 -0.16 5.23 12.41
C GLY A 104 1.10 5.91 11.86
N ASN A 105 2.26 5.25 11.88
CA ASN A 105 3.52 5.89 11.48
C ASN A 105 3.65 6.15 9.98
N SER A 106 2.83 5.55 9.14
CA SER A 106 2.84 5.81 7.69
C SER A 106 2.53 7.27 7.36
N LEU A 107 1.46 7.82 7.93
CA LEU A 107 1.07 9.20 7.67
C LEU A 107 2.12 10.19 8.20
N SER A 108 2.63 9.95 9.42
CA SER A 108 3.68 10.77 10.00
C SER A 108 4.94 10.76 9.15
N GLU A 109 5.37 9.60 8.69
CA GLU A 109 6.52 9.46 7.78
C GLU A 109 6.27 10.18 6.46
N THR A 110 5.13 9.96 5.82
CA THR A 110 4.81 10.57 4.53
C THR A 110 4.88 12.10 4.59
N ILE A 111 4.35 12.70 5.65
CA ILE A 111 4.34 14.16 5.83
C ILE A 111 5.75 14.67 6.14
N VAL A 112 6.44 14.08 7.12
CA VAL A 112 7.76 14.53 7.56
C VAL A 112 8.81 14.29 6.49
N ALA A 113 8.87 13.07 5.94
CA ALA A 113 9.80 12.72 4.89
C ALA A 113 9.54 13.51 3.61
N GLY A 114 8.27 13.70 3.22
CA GLY A 114 7.92 14.51 2.06
C GLY A 114 8.43 15.95 2.18
N ARG A 115 8.32 16.56 3.36
CA ARG A 115 8.87 17.89 3.64
C ARG A 115 10.38 17.95 3.55
N ILE A 116 11.08 16.97 4.16
CA ILE A 116 12.55 16.90 4.14
C ILE A 116 13.04 16.72 2.71
N VAL A 117 12.50 15.74 2.00
CA VAL A 117 12.88 15.38 0.64
C VAL A 117 12.59 16.53 -0.33
N GLY A 118 11.44 17.19 -0.20
CA GLY A 118 11.10 18.35 -1.03
C GLY A 118 12.12 19.48 -0.89
N ALA A 119 12.52 19.81 0.34
CA ALA A 119 13.54 20.80 0.59
C ALA A 119 14.90 20.40 -0.03
N LYS A 120 15.28 19.12 0.10
CA LYS A 120 16.55 18.61 -0.45
C LYS A 120 16.57 18.53 -1.99
N ILE A 121 15.44 18.28 -2.61
CA ILE A 121 15.30 18.36 -4.08
C ILE A 121 15.54 19.80 -4.56
N VAL A 122 14.93 20.79 -3.89
CA VAL A 122 15.13 22.20 -4.24
C VAL A 122 16.62 22.60 -4.10
N GLU A 123 17.26 22.23 -2.99
CA GLU A 123 18.69 22.46 -2.75
C GLU A 123 19.55 21.82 -3.85
N PHE A 124 19.25 20.58 -4.21
CA PHE A 124 19.94 19.85 -5.28
C PHE A 124 19.82 20.58 -6.63
N LEU A 125 18.62 21.04 -7.00
CA LEU A 125 18.37 21.72 -8.28
C LEU A 125 19.07 23.07 -8.37
N GLN A 126 19.21 23.80 -7.25
CA GLN A 126 19.94 25.06 -7.21
C GLN A 126 21.46 24.90 -7.49
N GLY A 127 22.00 23.72 -7.17
CA GLY A 127 23.43 23.42 -7.35
C GLY A 127 23.77 22.64 -8.63
N HIS A 128 22.75 22.30 -9.46
CA HIS A 128 22.97 21.45 -10.63
C HIS A 128 22.28 22.01 -11.87
N GLU A 129 23.05 22.19 -12.93
CA GLU A 129 22.48 22.37 -14.26
C GLU A 129 21.85 21.05 -14.71
N SER A 130 20.54 21.09 -15.06
CA SER A 130 19.85 19.94 -15.59
C SER A 130 20.23 19.73 -17.05
N VAL A 131 21.02 18.72 -17.32
CA VAL A 131 21.32 18.28 -18.70
C VAL A 131 20.23 17.30 -19.11
N PHE A 132 19.20 17.80 -19.77
CA PHE A 132 18.16 16.94 -20.35
C PHE A 132 18.56 16.50 -21.76
N SER A 133 18.77 15.20 -21.94
CA SER A 133 18.88 14.61 -23.26
C SER A 133 17.49 14.31 -23.80
N THR A 134 16.98 15.16 -24.69
CA THR A 134 15.68 14.94 -25.35
C THR A 134 15.65 13.62 -26.11
N ALA A 135 16.77 13.19 -26.66
CA ALA A 135 16.89 11.90 -27.36
C ALA A 135 16.71 10.73 -26.39
N ALA A 136 17.39 10.75 -25.24
CA ALA A 136 17.26 9.70 -24.22
C ALA A 136 15.82 9.62 -23.64
N MET A 137 15.16 10.76 -23.47
CA MET A 137 13.77 10.79 -23.02
C MET A 137 12.80 10.18 -24.04
N ARG A 138 12.96 10.50 -25.33
CA ARG A 138 12.15 9.91 -26.42
C ARG A 138 12.37 8.41 -26.55
N ASP A 139 13.61 7.96 -26.39
CA ASP A 139 13.95 6.54 -26.43
C ASP A 139 13.32 5.79 -25.25
N ALA A 140 13.42 6.31 -24.04
CA ALA A 140 12.75 5.76 -22.86
C ALA A 140 11.22 5.73 -23.00
N GLU A 141 10.61 6.79 -23.52
CA GLU A 141 9.18 6.85 -23.82
C GLU A 141 8.78 5.77 -24.83
N SER A 142 9.54 5.62 -25.93
CA SER A 142 9.32 4.62 -26.95
C SER A 142 9.39 3.19 -26.38
N GLN A 143 10.40 2.92 -25.55
CA GLN A 143 10.55 1.62 -24.88
C GLN A 143 9.36 1.31 -23.96
N VAL A 144 8.91 2.27 -23.14
CA VAL A 144 7.75 2.10 -22.27
C VAL A 144 6.48 1.86 -23.08
N LYS A 145 6.24 2.66 -24.13
CA LYS A 145 5.08 2.47 -25.03
C LYS A 145 5.09 1.08 -25.69
N SER A 146 6.25 0.64 -26.16
CA SER A 146 6.40 -0.70 -26.76
C SER A 146 6.11 -1.84 -25.77
N ARG A 147 6.58 -1.70 -24.50
CA ARG A 147 6.28 -2.67 -23.44
C ARG A 147 4.79 -2.71 -23.12
N ILE A 148 4.16 -1.55 -22.96
CA ILE A 148 2.71 -1.46 -22.73
C ILE A 148 1.93 -2.07 -23.88
N ALA A 149 2.26 -1.74 -25.15
CA ALA A 149 1.62 -2.30 -26.33
C ALA A 149 1.77 -3.82 -26.41
N ALA A 150 2.90 -4.37 -25.93
CA ALA A 150 3.11 -5.81 -25.87
C ALA A 150 2.15 -6.51 -24.88
N LEU A 151 1.80 -5.85 -23.78
CA LEU A 151 0.84 -6.39 -22.80
C LEU A 151 -0.58 -6.51 -23.39
N PHE A 152 -0.96 -5.60 -24.30
CA PHE A 152 -2.27 -5.65 -24.96
C PHE A 152 -2.37 -6.66 -26.12
N ARG A 153 -1.25 -7.25 -26.55
CA ARG A 153 -1.29 -8.27 -27.62
C ARG A 153 -1.93 -9.59 -27.18
N GLY A 154 -2.25 -9.70 -25.91
CA GLY A 154 -2.81 -10.90 -25.31
C GLY A 154 -1.76 -12.03 -25.15
N GLY A 155 -2.01 -12.89 -24.21
CA GLY A 155 -1.25 -14.10 -23.94
C GLY A 155 -2.20 -15.29 -23.76
N LYS A 156 -1.66 -16.49 -23.75
CA LYS A 156 -2.42 -17.72 -23.47
C LYS A 156 -2.66 -17.90 -21.97
N GLU A 157 -1.93 -17.17 -21.14
CA GLU A 157 -1.95 -17.35 -19.70
C GLU A 157 -2.88 -16.33 -19.05
N ASN A 158 -3.70 -16.81 -18.13
CA ASN A 158 -4.59 -15.97 -17.33
C ASN A 158 -3.88 -15.55 -16.04
N CYS A 159 -3.82 -14.23 -15.78
CA CYS A 159 -3.16 -13.68 -14.59
C CYS A 159 -3.74 -14.22 -13.27
N PHE A 160 -5.03 -14.55 -13.24
CA PHE A 160 -5.66 -15.14 -12.05
C PHE A 160 -5.21 -16.59 -11.85
N THR A 161 -4.99 -17.34 -12.93
CA THR A 161 -4.44 -18.71 -12.84
C THR A 161 -3.01 -18.68 -12.33
N LEU A 162 -2.18 -17.79 -12.86
CA LEU A 162 -0.80 -17.60 -12.39
C LEU A 162 -0.77 -17.18 -10.92
N ARG A 163 -1.59 -16.23 -10.53
CA ARG A 163 -1.69 -15.77 -9.13
C ARG A 163 -2.07 -16.91 -8.18
N ASN A 164 -2.98 -17.78 -8.60
CA ASN A 164 -3.43 -18.89 -7.75
C ASN A 164 -2.41 -20.03 -7.67
N ALA A 165 -1.49 -20.11 -8.64
CA ALA A 165 -0.39 -21.08 -8.66
C ALA A 165 0.84 -20.63 -7.84
N MET A 166 0.96 -19.34 -7.55
CA MET A 166 2.00 -18.75 -6.67
C MET A 166 1.66 -18.90 -5.19
#